data_9d34e6e8101d523381b64201b9dbe1db
#
_entry.id   9d34e6e8101d523381b64201b9dbe1db
#
_cell.length_a   1.000
_cell.length_b   1.000
_cell.length_c   1.000
_cell.angle_alpha   90.00
_cell.angle_beta   90.00
_cell.angle_gamma   90.00
#
_symmetry.space_group_name_H-M   'P 1'
#
loop_
_entity.id
_entity.type
_entity.pdbx_description
1 polymer ?
#
loop_
_entity_poly.entity_id
_entity_poly.type
_entity_poly.pdbx_seq_one_letter_code
_entity_poly.pdbx_strand_id
1 'polypeptide(L)'
;MSGNLRILAAVSATAALILLGPAVALADTDGITVHCVNMTSLDPRFSSCDDQHPTIQDAVNDAEAEESVLVGAGTYPEQVTVVRPLLLEGAGTASTTIKPGIVTSNTSSLFSGAPIAAIVLVNGTTGVAVTDLTVDGSAAASTFACSPGYVGIFYRASSGAIEDTHVTNVFHPLAPGCQTVLGIFVQSGNGGPGLNSNVAILNNVVDFYGKNGITANEPGTFVTVTSNMVTGRGATGLGDAAQNGVQIGFGARGLVSGNTISAHDYTPPDFVACGLLFFRAGGGLGRAKGNTFVANEQDICTAGVGPSSNSPFN
;
A
#
# COMPACT_ATOMS: atom_id res chain seq x y z
N MET A 1 -43.86 50.78 -31.01
CA MET A 1 -42.42 50.53 -31.16
C MET A 1 -41.95 49.70 -29.96
N SER A 2 -41.90 48.41 -30.15
CA SER A 2 -41.59 47.42 -29.11
C SER A 2 -40.12 47.02 -29.22
N GLY A 3 -39.30 47.33 -28.22
CA GLY A 3 -37.92 46.94 -28.10
C GLY A 3 -37.76 45.66 -27.31
N ASN A 4 -37.41 44.55 -27.91
CA ASN A 4 -37.14 43.28 -27.27
C ASN A 4 -35.70 43.31 -26.69
N LEU A 5 -35.62 43.27 -25.33
CA LEU A 5 -34.37 43.10 -24.59
C LEU A 5 -34.04 41.59 -24.51
N ARG A 6 -33.04 41.14 -25.25
CA ARG A 6 -32.51 39.78 -25.12
C ARG A 6 -31.50 39.71 -23.97
N ILE A 7 -31.85 38.98 -22.93
CA ILE A 7 -30.94 38.63 -21.87
C ILE A 7 -30.09 37.45 -22.35
N LEU A 8 -28.78 37.68 -22.51
CA LEU A 8 -27.80 36.60 -22.69
C LEU A 8 -27.49 36.01 -21.32
N ALA A 9 -27.94 34.77 -21.10
CA ALA A 9 -27.48 33.98 -19.96
C ALA A 9 -26.08 33.42 -20.29
N ALA A 10 -25.06 33.88 -19.54
CA ALA A 10 -23.71 33.31 -19.58
C ALA A 10 -23.74 31.97 -18.84
N VAL A 11 -23.65 30.87 -19.54
CA VAL A 11 -23.45 29.55 -18.95
C VAL A 11 -21.96 29.43 -18.62
N SER A 12 -21.66 29.54 -17.34
CA SER A 12 -20.32 29.22 -16.79
C SER A 12 -20.12 27.70 -16.87
N ALA A 13 -19.40 27.23 -17.85
CA ALA A 13 -18.90 25.86 -17.88
C ALA A 13 -17.78 25.73 -16.87
N THR A 14 -18.09 25.26 -15.65
CA THR A 14 -17.08 24.77 -14.71
C THR A 14 -16.51 23.47 -15.27
N ALA A 15 -15.35 23.54 -15.89
CA ALA A 15 -14.59 22.35 -16.24
C ALA A 15 -14.17 21.65 -14.95
N ALA A 16 -14.88 20.58 -14.58
CA ALA A 16 -14.42 19.64 -13.59
C ALA A 16 -13.19 18.94 -14.21
N LEU A 17 -12.00 19.32 -13.77
CA LEU A 17 -10.77 18.60 -14.06
C LEU A 17 -10.84 17.29 -13.24
N ILE A 18 -11.40 16.26 -13.85
CA ILE A 18 -11.29 14.89 -13.37
C ILE A 18 -9.81 14.54 -13.58
N LEU A 19 -9.04 14.62 -12.50
CA LEU A 19 -7.74 13.94 -12.44
C LEU A 19 -8.05 12.43 -12.42
N LEU A 20 -8.21 11.89 -13.62
CA LEU A 20 -8.02 10.47 -13.85
C LEU A 20 -6.56 10.20 -13.47
N GLY A 21 -6.36 9.61 -12.28
CA GLY A 21 -5.16 8.84 -12.03
C GLY A 21 -5.00 7.86 -13.20
N PRO A 22 -3.80 7.35 -13.46
CA PRO A 22 -3.65 6.33 -14.48
C PRO A 22 -4.53 5.16 -14.04
N ALA A 23 -5.75 5.08 -14.56
CA ALA A 23 -6.39 3.80 -14.70
C ALA A 23 -5.34 2.99 -15.46
N VAL A 24 -4.84 1.93 -14.87
CA VAL A 24 -4.18 0.87 -15.62
C VAL A 24 -5.26 0.47 -16.62
N ALA A 25 -5.19 1.03 -17.83
CA ALA A 25 -6.06 0.60 -18.90
C ALA A 25 -5.72 -0.88 -19.03
N LEU A 26 -6.70 -1.72 -18.73
CA LEU A 26 -6.63 -3.13 -19.11
C LEU A 26 -6.43 -3.10 -20.62
N ALA A 27 -5.17 -3.30 -21.03
CA ALA A 27 -4.85 -3.44 -22.43
C ALA A 27 -5.69 -4.62 -22.95
N ASP A 28 -6.14 -4.49 -24.17
CA ASP A 28 -6.75 -5.58 -24.92
C ASP A 28 -5.81 -6.80 -24.78
N THR A 29 -6.27 -7.87 -24.10
CA THR A 29 -5.42 -9.01 -23.72
C THR A 29 -5.09 -9.94 -24.88
N ASP A 30 -5.41 -9.53 -26.11
CA ASP A 30 -5.03 -10.24 -27.33
C ASP A 30 -3.50 -10.19 -27.51
N GLY A 31 -2.80 -11.20 -26.96
CA GLY A 31 -1.36 -11.38 -27.08
C GLY A 31 -0.54 -11.25 -25.79
N ILE A 32 -1.19 -11.03 -24.63
CA ILE A 32 -0.51 -11.08 -23.31
C ILE A 32 -0.58 -12.49 -22.79
N THR A 33 0.58 -13.07 -22.42
CA THR A 33 0.65 -14.38 -21.77
C THR A 33 0.06 -14.30 -20.36
N VAL A 34 -0.77 -15.27 -20.03
CA VAL A 34 -1.42 -15.40 -18.73
C VAL A 34 -0.89 -16.62 -17.99
N HIS A 35 -0.13 -16.39 -16.95
CA HIS A 35 0.38 -17.41 -16.03
C HIS A 35 -0.64 -17.64 -14.91
N CYS A 36 -1.00 -18.89 -14.68
CA CYS A 36 -2.04 -19.24 -13.71
C CYS A 36 -1.50 -20.08 -12.56
N VAL A 37 -2.06 -19.88 -11.37
CA VAL A 37 -1.79 -20.70 -10.20
C VAL A 37 -3.11 -21.18 -9.65
N ASN A 38 -3.33 -22.52 -9.63
CA ASN A 38 -4.54 -23.14 -9.09
C ASN A 38 -5.87 -22.57 -9.65
N MET A 39 -5.88 -22.20 -10.93
CA MET A 39 -7.09 -21.71 -11.58
C MET A 39 -7.97 -22.87 -12.06
N THR A 40 -9.18 -22.99 -11.51
CA THR A 40 -10.18 -23.99 -11.92
C THR A 40 -11.23 -23.43 -12.88
N SER A 41 -11.36 -22.11 -12.95
CA SER A 41 -12.19 -21.38 -13.90
C SER A 41 -11.54 -20.04 -14.20
N LEU A 42 -11.58 -19.61 -15.44
CA LEU A 42 -11.03 -18.31 -15.84
C LEU A 42 -11.95 -17.18 -15.41
N ASP A 43 -11.35 -16.08 -15.00
CA ASP A 43 -12.03 -14.80 -14.96
C ASP A 43 -12.48 -14.44 -16.40
N PRO A 44 -13.71 -13.97 -16.59
CA PRO A 44 -14.20 -13.60 -17.94
C PRO A 44 -13.35 -12.55 -18.67
N ARG A 45 -12.49 -11.83 -17.98
CA ARG A 45 -11.54 -10.85 -18.54
C ARG A 45 -10.38 -11.49 -19.31
N PHE A 46 -10.11 -12.76 -19.07
CA PHE A 46 -8.99 -13.49 -19.68
C PHE A 46 -9.49 -14.62 -20.55
N SER A 47 -9.05 -14.65 -21.78
CA SER A 47 -9.49 -15.64 -22.78
C SER A 47 -8.90 -17.04 -22.57
N SER A 48 -7.72 -17.11 -21.96
CA SER A 48 -7.00 -18.38 -21.70
C SER A 48 -6.11 -18.26 -20.46
N CYS A 49 -5.75 -19.41 -19.94
CA CYS A 49 -4.62 -19.60 -19.07
C CYS A 49 -3.56 -20.28 -19.93
N ASP A 50 -2.48 -19.60 -20.24
CA ASP A 50 -1.48 -20.08 -21.18
C ASP A 50 -0.55 -21.09 -20.49
N ASP A 51 -0.11 -20.78 -19.26
CA ASP A 51 0.74 -21.64 -18.45
C ASP A 51 0.21 -21.82 -17.03
N GLN A 52 0.32 -23.04 -16.50
CA GLN A 52 -0.07 -23.39 -15.13
C GLN A 52 1.17 -23.64 -14.27
N HIS A 53 1.21 -23.01 -13.10
CA HIS A 53 2.32 -23.11 -12.16
C HIS A 53 1.90 -23.66 -10.81
N PRO A 54 2.80 -24.39 -10.10
CA PRO A 54 2.50 -24.93 -8.79
C PRO A 54 2.49 -23.89 -7.67
N THR A 55 3.23 -22.77 -7.84
CA THR A 55 3.33 -21.69 -6.84
C THR A 55 3.21 -20.32 -7.51
N ILE A 56 2.86 -19.30 -6.71
CA ILE A 56 2.83 -17.91 -7.19
C ILE A 56 4.23 -17.47 -7.61
N GLN A 57 5.27 -17.85 -6.84
CA GLN A 57 6.64 -17.45 -7.15
C GLN A 57 7.13 -18.07 -8.46
N ASP A 58 6.74 -19.32 -8.78
CA ASP A 58 7.08 -19.93 -10.05
C ASP A 58 6.44 -19.18 -11.23
N ALA A 59 5.16 -18.84 -11.12
CA ALA A 59 4.45 -18.03 -12.11
C ALA A 59 5.11 -16.64 -12.29
N VAL A 60 5.43 -15.97 -11.20
CA VAL A 60 6.13 -14.67 -11.22
C VAL A 60 7.52 -14.76 -11.84
N ASN A 61 8.24 -15.86 -11.64
CA ASN A 61 9.57 -16.06 -12.22
C ASN A 61 9.51 -16.31 -13.72
N ASP A 62 8.49 -17.00 -14.20
CA ASP A 62 8.31 -17.35 -15.61
C ASP A 62 7.73 -16.18 -16.43
N ALA A 63 6.85 -15.37 -15.82
CA ALA A 63 6.25 -14.24 -16.49
C ALA A 63 7.29 -13.23 -17.02
N GLU A 64 7.13 -12.79 -18.24
CA GLU A 64 7.89 -11.70 -18.84
C GLU A 64 7.33 -10.32 -18.39
N ALA A 65 7.91 -9.24 -18.90
CA ALA A 65 7.44 -7.90 -18.58
C ALA A 65 6.05 -7.63 -19.19
N GLU A 66 5.16 -7.02 -18.38
CA GLU A 66 3.78 -6.66 -18.73
C GLU A 66 2.80 -7.84 -18.85
N GLU A 67 3.22 -9.05 -18.49
CA GLU A 67 2.36 -10.22 -18.42
C GLU A 67 1.55 -10.29 -17.12
N SER A 68 0.62 -11.26 -17.06
CA SER A 68 -0.30 -11.41 -15.95
C SER A 68 -0.10 -12.72 -15.21
N VAL A 69 -0.09 -12.66 -13.89
CA VAL A 69 -0.11 -13.82 -12.99
C VAL A 69 -1.45 -13.85 -12.26
N LEU A 70 -2.29 -14.83 -12.61
CA LEU A 70 -3.60 -15.03 -12.03
C LEU A 70 -3.57 -16.13 -10.98
N VAL A 71 -3.99 -15.80 -9.78
CA VAL A 71 -3.97 -16.70 -8.63
C VAL A 71 -5.39 -17.11 -8.25
N GLY A 72 -5.72 -18.36 -8.44
CA GLY A 72 -7.01 -18.91 -8.10
C GLY A 72 -7.28 -18.93 -6.59
N ALA A 73 -8.49 -19.38 -6.23
CA ALA A 73 -8.87 -19.51 -4.84
C ALA A 73 -7.97 -20.50 -4.10
N GLY A 74 -7.46 -20.10 -2.92
CA GLY A 74 -6.57 -20.93 -2.12
C GLY A 74 -5.79 -20.14 -1.07
N THR A 75 -5.02 -20.87 -0.26
CA THR A 75 -4.06 -20.31 0.69
C THR A 75 -2.66 -20.73 0.26
N TYR A 76 -1.81 -19.75 0.02
CA TYR A 76 -0.47 -19.92 -0.54
C TYR A 76 0.58 -19.63 0.54
N PRO A 77 1.31 -20.65 1.03
CA PRO A 77 2.23 -20.52 2.15
C PRO A 77 3.63 -20.04 1.71
N GLU A 78 3.69 -18.95 0.97
CA GLU A 78 4.92 -18.47 0.36
C GLU A 78 5.14 -16.96 0.56
N GLN A 79 6.41 -16.52 0.44
CA GLN A 79 6.79 -15.13 0.22
C GLN A 79 6.97 -14.94 -1.28
N VAL A 80 6.41 -13.86 -1.84
CA VAL A 80 6.45 -13.59 -3.29
C VAL A 80 7.34 -12.38 -3.55
N THR A 81 8.29 -12.50 -4.49
CA THR A 81 9.18 -11.41 -4.91
C THR A 81 9.00 -11.11 -6.39
N VAL A 82 8.62 -9.88 -6.70
CA VAL A 82 8.39 -9.38 -8.06
C VAL A 82 9.49 -8.41 -8.42
N VAL A 83 10.18 -8.66 -9.54
CA VAL A 83 11.33 -7.85 -10.00
C VAL A 83 11.16 -7.30 -11.42
N ARG A 84 9.99 -7.47 -12.01
CA ARG A 84 9.64 -6.98 -13.36
C ARG A 84 8.21 -6.47 -13.40
N PRO A 85 7.84 -5.61 -14.38
CA PRO A 85 6.45 -5.17 -14.56
C PRO A 85 5.54 -6.36 -14.77
N LEU A 86 4.47 -6.50 -13.98
CA LEU A 86 3.43 -7.50 -14.18
C LEU A 86 2.17 -7.16 -13.38
N LEU A 87 1.07 -7.81 -13.70
CA LEU A 87 -0.12 -7.87 -12.90
C LEU A 87 -0.09 -9.15 -12.04
N LEU A 88 -0.19 -9.02 -10.71
CA LEU A 88 -0.45 -10.10 -9.77
C LEU A 88 -1.88 -9.97 -9.25
N GLU A 89 -2.77 -10.82 -9.71
CA GLU A 89 -4.19 -10.75 -9.40
C GLU A 89 -4.70 -12.04 -8.76
N GLY A 90 -5.39 -11.89 -7.62
CA GLY A 90 -6.11 -12.98 -6.96
C GLY A 90 -7.54 -13.13 -7.46
N ALA A 91 -8.20 -14.20 -7.06
CA ALA A 91 -9.63 -14.44 -7.31
C ALA A 91 -10.55 -13.68 -6.33
N GLY A 92 -10.06 -12.65 -5.67
CA GLY A 92 -10.74 -11.82 -4.68
C GLY A 92 -10.21 -12.03 -3.27
N THR A 93 -10.33 -11.00 -2.42
CA THR A 93 -9.81 -10.99 -1.04
C THR A 93 -10.39 -12.09 -0.15
N ALA A 94 -11.61 -12.55 -0.41
CA ALA A 94 -12.22 -13.66 0.32
C ALA A 94 -11.74 -15.04 -0.16
N SER A 95 -11.08 -15.12 -1.29
CA SER A 95 -10.79 -16.35 -2.00
C SER A 95 -9.30 -16.68 -2.07
N THR A 96 -8.46 -15.71 -2.35
CA THR A 96 -7.00 -15.87 -2.52
C THR A 96 -6.26 -15.28 -1.34
N THR A 97 -5.45 -16.08 -0.64
CA THR A 97 -4.68 -15.62 0.52
C THR A 97 -3.21 -16.05 0.40
N ILE A 98 -2.29 -15.07 0.42
CA ILE A 98 -0.85 -15.32 0.58
C ILE A 98 -0.55 -15.30 2.08
N LYS A 99 -0.14 -16.46 2.63
CA LYS A 99 0.02 -16.66 4.07
C LYS A 99 1.23 -17.55 4.40
N PRO A 100 2.45 -17.00 4.42
CA PRO A 100 3.64 -17.77 4.71
C PRO A 100 3.62 -18.30 6.15
N GLY A 101 3.91 -19.58 6.33
CA GLY A 101 4.06 -20.18 7.67
C GLY A 101 5.35 -19.77 8.37
N ILE A 102 6.38 -19.47 7.59
CA ILE A 102 7.68 -18.94 8.03
C ILE A 102 8.05 -17.82 7.09
N VAL A 103 8.58 -16.72 7.63
CA VAL A 103 9.17 -15.66 6.82
C VAL A 103 10.66 -15.53 7.11
N THR A 104 11.42 -15.27 6.06
CA THR A 104 12.85 -14.97 6.13
C THR A 104 13.11 -13.59 5.53
N SER A 105 14.19 -12.96 5.95
CA SER A 105 14.64 -11.71 5.33
C SER A 105 14.90 -11.93 3.84
N ASN A 106 14.09 -11.31 3.00
CA ASN A 106 14.23 -11.35 1.53
C ASN A 106 14.68 -10.00 0.95
N THR A 107 14.85 -8.99 1.81
CA THR A 107 15.34 -7.67 1.42
C THR A 107 15.87 -6.88 2.62
N SER A 108 16.15 -5.59 2.41
CA SER A 108 16.60 -4.67 3.45
C SER A 108 16.02 -3.26 3.22
N SER A 109 15.99 -2.46 4.27
CA SER A 109 15.71 -1.03 4.16
C SER A 109 16.75 -0.33 3.29
N LEU A 110 16.30 0.48 2.33
CA LEU A 110 17.18 1.31 1.50
C LEU A 110 17.88 2.43 2.28
N PHE A 111 17.31 2.80 3.43
CA PHE A 111 17.88 3.84 4.28
C PHE A 111 18.89 3.29 5.29
N SER A 112 18.50 2.27 6.05
CA SER A 112 19.31 1.77 7.18
C SER A 112 20.11 0.51 6.87
N GLY A 113 19.80 -0.20 5.78
CA GLY A 113 20.35 -1.53 5.49
C GLY A 113 19.79 -2.63 6.40
N ALA A 114 18.91 -2.30 7.35
CA ALA A 114 18.33 -3.30 8.26
C ALA A 114 17.53 -4.36 7.48
N PRO A 115 17.64 -5.65 7.86
CA PRO A 115 16.95 -6.73 7.17
C PRO A 115 15.43 -6.60 7.31
N ILE A 116 14.70 -6.91 6.24
CA ILE A 116 13.25 -6.91 6.16
C ILE A 116 12.76 -8.23 5.57
N ALA A 117 11.75 -8.81 6.19
CA ALA A 117 10.96 -9.92 5.68
C ALA A 117 9.64 -9.37 5.15
N ALA A 118 9.48 -9.30 3.85
CA ALA A 118 8.23 -8.90 3.21
C ALA A 118 7.47 -10.16 2.74
N ILE A 119 6.14 -10.17 2.91
CA ILE A 119 5.31 -11.27 2.38
C ILE A 119 5.23 -11.13 0.86
N VAL A 120 4.86 -9.94 0.37
CA VAL A 120 4.94 -9.59 -1.05
C VAL A 120 5.95 -8.45 -1.19
N LEU A 121 7.03 -8.70 -1.94
CA LEU A 121 8.09 -7.75 -2.23
C LEU A 121 8.07 -7.36 -3.70
N VAL A 122 7.90 -6.09 -4.00
CA VAL A 122 8.14 -5.51 -5.32
C VAL A 122 9.47 -4.75 -5.26
N ASN A 123 10.47 -5.19 -6.02
CA ASN A 123 11.84 -4.72 -5.84
C ASN A 123 12.50 -4.24 -7.12
N GLY A 124 12.83 -2.94 -7.17
CA GLY A 124 13.65 -2.36 -8.23
C GLY A 124 12.97 -2.30 -9.61
N THR A 125 11.65 -2.29 -9.66
CA THR A 125 10.88 -2.31 -10.92
C THR A 125 9.72 -1.32 -10.90
N THR A 126 9.11 -1.10 -12.06
CA THR A 126 7.93 -0.23 -12.22
C THR A 126 6.81 -1.00 -12.90
N GLY A 127 5.57 -0.48 -12.82
CA GLY A 127 4.44 -1.09 -13.54
C GLY A 127 3.94 -2.40 -12.93
N VAL A 128 4.14 -2.60 -11.62
CA VAL A 128 3.57 -3.77 -10.93
C VAL A 128 2.23 -3.37 -10.32
N ALA A 129 1.20 -4.17 -10.58
CA ALA A 129 -0.07 -4.09 -9.87
C ALA A 129 -0.27 -5.36 -9.01
N VAL A 130 -0.69 -5.17 -7.76
CA VAL A 130 -1.11 -6.25 -6.84
C VAL A 130 -2.57 -6.00 -6.49
N THR A 131 -3.44 -6.93 -6.84
CA THR A 131 -4.89 -6.72 -6.69
C THR A 131 -5.66 -7.99 -6.31
N ASP A 132 -6.84 -7.79 -5.73
CA ASP A 132 -7.86 -8.83 -5.50
C ASP A 132 -7.38 -10.04 -4.67
N LEU A 133 -6.55 -9.82 -3.67
CA LEU A 133 -6.04 -10.88 -2.80
C LEU A 133 -5.88 -10.44 -1.34
N THR A 134 -5.73 -11.40 -0.45
CA THR A 134 -5.37 -11.16 0.95
C THR A 134 -3.92 -11.51 1.20
N VAL A 135 -3.21 -10.62 1.93
CA VAL A 135 -1.89 -10.86 2.51
C VAL A 135 -2.05 -10.99 4.01
N ASP A 136 -1.91 -12.22 4.53
CA ASP A 136 -2.12 -12.56 5.94
C ASP A 136 -0.80 -12.95 6.64
N GLY A 137 -0.35 -12.11 7.57
CA GLY A 137 0.88 -12.30 8.33
C GLY A 137 0.77 -13.22 9.53
N SER A 138 -0.40 -13.76 9.88
CA SER A 138 -0.65 -14.41 11.17
C SER A 138 0.17 -15.66 11.43
N ALA A 139 0.50 -16.44 10.41
CA ALA A 139 1.18 -17.72 10.59
C ALA A 139 2.68 -17.57 10.90
N ALA A 140 3.31 -16.47 10.47
CA ALA A 140 4.73 -16.23 10.64
C ALA A 140 5.08 -15.37 11.87
N ALA A 141 4.09 -14.84 12.55
CA ALA A 141 4.22 -13.76 13.53
C ALA A 141 5.07 -14.08 14.78
N SER A 142 5.42 -15.33 15.05
CA SER A 142 6.03 -15.74 16.32
C SER A 142 7.50 -16.14 16.24
N THR A 143 8.14 -16.04 15.07
CA THR A 143 9.43 -16.70 14.85
C THR A 143 10.65 -15.82 15.10
N PHE A 144 10.50 -14.51 15.27
CA PHE A 144 11.61 -13.57 15.49
C PHE A 144 11.15 -12.36 16.32
N ALA A 145 12.10 -11.63 16.91
CA ALA A 145 11.82 -10.38 17.64
C ALA A 145 11.59 -9.20 16.65
N CYS A 146 12.23 -8.05 16.84
CA CYS A 146 12.10 -6.89 15.94
C CYS A 146 13.02 -6.91 14.71
N SER A 147 13.79 -7.97 14.52
CA SER A 147 14.67 -8.13 13.36
C SER A 147 14.60 -9.56 12.84
N PRO A 148 14.32 -9.73 11.54
CA PRO A 148 14.07 -8.71 10.53
C PRO A 148 12.81 -7.89 10.79
N GLY A 149 12.70 -6.69 10.18
CA GLY A 149 11.43 -5.98 10.09
C GLY A 149 10.41 -6.83 9.35
N TYR A 150 9.13 -6.71 9.67
CA TYR A 150 8.06 -7.53 9.10
C TYR A 150 7.07 -6.66 8.33
N VAL A 151 6.87 -6.96 7.04
CA VAL A 151 6.05 -6.14 6.15
C VAL A 151 5.11 -7.01 5.34
N GLY A 152 3.84 -6.61 5.23
CA GLY A 152 2.86 -7.29 4.39
C GLY A 152 3.20 -7.12 2.90
N ILE A 153 3.05 -5.91 2.36
CA ILE A 153 3.41 -5.59 0.97
C ILE A 153 4.48 -4.49 0.97
N PHE A 154 5.61 -4.73 0.32
CA PHE A 154 6.71 -3.78 0.24
C PHE A 154 7.07 -3.41 -1.19
N TYR A 155 6.85 -2.14 -1.57
CA TYR A 155 7.37 -1.54 -2.79
C TYR A 155 8.71 -0.85 -2.48
N ARG A 156 9.81 -1.48 -2.86
CA ARG A 156 11.18 -1.05 -2.59
C ARG A 156 11.85 -0.57 -3.86
N ALA A 157 12.12 0.73 -3.97
CA ALA A 157 12.59 1.39 -5.19
C ALA A 157 11.73 0.99 -6.41
N SER A 158 10.42 0.98 -6.23
CA SER A 158 9.46 0.39 -7.18
C SER A 158 8.22 1.24 -7.31
N SER A 159 7.55 1.15 -8.46
CA SER A 159 6.33 1.92 -8.74
C SER A 159 5.23 1.03 -9.29
N GLY A 160 3.97 1.42 -9.05
CA GLY A 160 2.81 0.69 -9.52
C GLY A 160 1.58 0.94 -8.67
N ALA A 161 0.78 -0.11 -8.41
CA ALA A 161 -0.47 -0.01 -7.68
C ALA A 161 -0.69 -1.17 -6.71
N ILE A 162 -1.44 -0.91 -5.64
CA ILE A 162 -2.02 -1.89 -4.73
C ILE A 162 -3.50 -1.56 -4.66
N GLU A 163 -4.35 -2.45 -5.15
CA GLU A 163 -5.77 -2.15 -5.30
C GLU A 163 -6.62 -3.33 -4.81
N ASP A 164 -7.80 -3.04 -4.24
CA ASP A 164 -8.78 -4.06 -3.83
C ASP A 164 -8.17 -5.24 -3.02
N THR A 165 -7.17 -4.94 -2.19
CA THR A 165 -6.37 -5.93 -1.45
C THR A 165 -6.66 -5.83 0.04
N HIS A 166 -6.66 -6.97 0.75
CA HIS A 166 -6.72 -7.01 2.20
C HIS A 166 -5.35 -7.37 2.79
N VAL A 167 -4.74 -6.47 3.56
CA VAL A 167 -3.49 -6.72 4.28
C VAL A 167 -3.77 -6.80 5.77
N THR A 168 -3.55 -7.97 6.36
CA THR A 168 -3.95 -8.23 7.74
C THR A 168 -2.92 -9.03 8.53
N ASN A 169 -3.02 -8.97 9.87
CA ASN A 169 -2.22 -9.75 10.81
C ASN A 169 -0.70 -9.59 10.65
N VAL A 170 -0.23 -8.48 10.10
CA VAL A 170 1.19 -8.15 10.06
C VAL A 170 1.60 -7.61 11.42
N PHE A 171 1.71 -8.51 12.40
CA PHE A 171 1.86 -8.18 13.81
C PHE A 171 2.78 -9.19 14.51
N HIS A 172 3.52 -8.70 15.51
CA HIS A 172 4.41 -9.48 16.36
C HIS A 172 3.83 -9.61 17.78
N PRO A 173 3.14 -10.69 18.14
CA PRO A 173 2.50 -10.80 19.45
C PRO A 173 3.49 -10.89 20.61
N LEU A 174 4.71 -11.41 20.39
CA LEU A 174 5.77 -11.52 21.39
C LEU A 174 6.66 -10.26 21.48
N ALA A 175 6.56 -9.35 20.52
CA ALA A 175 7.32 -8.12 20.48
C ALA A 175 6.45 -6.98 19.88
N PRO A 176 5.35 -6.61 20.55
CA PRO A 176 4.37 -5.68 20.01
C PRO A 176 4.89 -4.25 19.87
N GLY A 177 6.00 -3.90 20.52
CA GLY A 177 6.66 -2.60 20.41
C GLY A 177 7.59 -2.43 19.20
N CYS A 178 7.70 -3.43 18.33
CA CYS A 178 8.55 -3.34 17.14
C CYS A 178 8.13 -2.22 16.19
N GLN A 179 9.07 -1.38 15.76
CA GLN A 179 8.81 -0.20 14.95
C GLN A 179 8.77 -0.48 13.44
N THR A 180 9.24 -1.63 12.99
CA THR A 180 9.26 -2.02 11.56
C THR A 180 8.34 -3.24 11.36
N VAL A 181 7.08 -3.09 11.76
CA VAL A 181 6.02 -4.08 11.55
C VAL A 181 4.86 -3.36 10.87
N LEU A 182 4.83 -3.43 9.54
CA LEU A 182 4.05 -2.54 8.70
C LEU A 182 3.11 -3.32 7.77
N GLY A 183 1.88 -2.86 7.61
CA GLY A 183 0.95 -3.44 6.65
C GLY A 183 1.47 -3.27 5.22
N ILE A 184 1.49 -2.04 4.73
CA ILE A 184 2.04 -1.66 3.41
C ILE A 184 3.21 -0.70 3.62
N PHE A 185 4.31 -0.94 2.91
CA PHE A 185 5.48 -0.07 2.95
C PHE A 185 5.91 0.34 1.54
N VAL A 186 6.15 1.62 1.32
CA VAL A 186 6.72 2.17 0.10
C VAL A 186 7.98 2.95 0.46
N GLN A 187 9.12 2.58 -0.11
CA GLN A 187 10.40 3.22 0.17
C GLN A 187 11.22 3.40 -1.11
N SER A 188 11.64 4.63 -1.36
CA SER A 188 12.60 4.97 -2.42
C SER A 188 14.05 4.81 -1.94
N GLY A 189 14.98 4.91 -2.87
CA GLY A 189 16.41 4.95 -2.59
C GLY A 189 16.96 6.31 -2.19
N ASN A 190 16.24 7.06 -1.36
CA ASN A 190 16.65 8.36 -0.85
C ASN A 190 16.90 9.41 -1.96
N GLY A 191 16.10 9.37 -3.01
CA GLY A 191 16.16 10.31 -4.14
C GLY A 191 17.30 10.05 -5.12
N GLY A 192 17.99 8.94 -5.03
CA GLY A 192 18.99 8.53 -6.03
C GLY A 192 18.36 8.26 -7.40
N PRO A 193 19.10 8.45 -8.50
CA PRO A 193 18.59 8.20 -9.85
C PRO A 193 18.09 6.76 -10.01
N GLY A 194 16.88 6.60 -10.58
CA GLY A 194 16.26 5.29 -10.81
C GLY A 194 15.76 4.57 -9.56
N LEU A 195 15.78 5.22 -8.40
CA LEU A 195 15.35 4.65 -7.13
C LEU A 195 14.08 5.31 -6.57
N ASN A 196 13.34 6.04 -7.39
CA ASN A 196 12.08 6.66 -6.99
C ASN A 196 10.96 5.63 -6.90
N SER A 197 10.02 5.88 -6.02
CA SER A 197 8.82 5.06 -5.85
C SER A 197 7.57 5.92 -6.02
N ASN A 198 6.71 5.54 -6.95
CA ASN A 198 5.40 6.17 -7.15
C ASN A 198 4.32 5.08 -7.11
N VAL A 199 3.54 5.02 -6.04
CA VAL A 199 2.59 3.93 -5.81
C VAL A 199 1.20 4.49 -5.52
N ALA A 200 0.21 3.98 -6.26
CA ALA A 200 -1.21 4.15 -5.97
C ALA A 200 -1.65 3.06 -4.99
N ILE A 201 -2.32 3.43 -3.90
CA ILE A 201 -2.83 2.53 -2.87
C ILE A 201 -4.33 2.83 -2.75
N LEU A 202 -5.15 2.00 -3.41
CA LEU A 202 -6.54 2.32 -3.70
C LEU A 202 -7.46 1.22 -3.21
N ASN A 203 -8.53 1.62 -2.49
CA ASN A 203 -9.63 0.72 -2.14
C ASN A 203 -9.24 -0.53 -1.33
N ASN A 204 -8.16 -0.46 -0.56
CA ASN A 204 -7.68 -1.58 0.24
C ASN A 204 -8.27 -1.59 1.65
N VAL A 205 -8.28 -2.76 2.26
CA VAL A 205 -8.48 -2.95 3.70
C VAL A 205 -7.13 -3.27 4.33
N VAL A 206 -6.72 -2.48 5.33
CA VAL A 206 -5.45 -2.70 6.05
C VAL A 206 -5.74 -2.70 7.53
N ASP A 207 -5.59 -3.85 8.18
CA ASP A 207 -5.90 -3.99 9.59
C ASP A 207 -4.91 -4.90 10.32
N PHE A 208 -5.01 -4.90 11.66
CA PHE A 208 -4.26 -5.77 12.55
C PHE A 208 -2.74 -5.80 12.29
N TYR A 209 -2.13 -4.65 12.22
CA TYR A 209 -0.67 -4.45 12.02
C TYR A 209 0.02 -4.00 13.31
N GLY A 210 1.36 -4.04 13.33
CA GLY A 210 2.17 -3.68 14.49
C GLY A 210 2.29 -2.19 14.70
N LYS A 211 2.98 -1.49 13.81
CA LYS A 211 3.31 -0.06 13.95
C LYS A 211 2.49 0.84 13.04
N ASN A 212 2.50 0.64 11.74
CA ASN A 212 1.76 1.47 10.80
C ASN A 212 0.99 0.62 9.80
N GLY A 213 -0.21 1.07 9.41
CA GLY A 213 -0.99 0.44 8.36
C GLY A 213 -0.37 0.65 6.98
N ILE A 214 -0.23 1.91 6.58
CA ILE A 214 0.40 2.31 5.32
C ILE A 214 1.56 3.26 5.62
N THR A 215 2.73 2.98 5.09
CA THR A 215 3.94 3.80 5.30
C THR A 215 4.57 4.18 3.99
N ALA A 216 4.84 5.47 3.80
CA ALA A 216 5.68 6.00 2.72
C ALA A 216 6.85 6.76 3.31
N ASN A 217 8.06 6.32 3.04
CA ASN A 217 9.27 6.94 3.59
C ASN A 217 10.28 7.27 2.49
N GLU A 218 11.15 8.20 2.78
CA GLU A 218 12.33 8.68 2.08
C GLU A 218 12.05 9.63 0.89
N PRO A 219 12.96 10.56 0.62
CA PRO A 219 12.90 11.43 -0.56
C PRO A 219 12.86 10.61 -1.85
N GLY A 220 12.01 11.01 -2.81
CA GLY A 220 11.76 10.26 -4.04
C GLY A 220 10.58 9.29 -3.94
N THR A 221 10.02 9.09 -2.74
CA THR A 221 8.76 8.37 -2.56
C THR A 221 7.58 9.31 -2.73
N PHE A 222 6.63 8.92 -3.57
CA PHE A 222 5.33 9.55 -3.71
C PHE A 222 4.23 8.48 -3.65
N VAL A 223 3.19 8.71 -2.86
CA VAL A 223 2.04 7.81 -2.79
C VAL A 223 0.72 8.56 -2.96
N THR A 224 -0.23 7.91 -3.62
CA THR A 224 -1.65 8.30 -3.62
C THR A 224 -2.41 7.26 -2.81
N VAL A 225 -2.90 7.64 -1.63
CA VAL A 225 -3.62 6.76 -0.71
C VAL A 225 -5.08 7.20 -0.71
N THR A 226 -5.94 6.43 -1.38
CA THR A 226 -7.32 6.85 -1.63
C THR A 226 -8.31 5.71 -1.40
N SER A 227 -9.43 6.03 -0.76
CA SER A 227 -10.57 5.11 -0.53
C SER A 227 -10.21 3.84 0.24
N ASN A 228 -9.15 3.85 1.05
CA ASN A 228 -8.78 2.70 1.87
C ASN A 228 -9.51 2.72 3.21
N MET A 229 -9.71 1.55 3.79
CA MET A 229 -10.10 1.35 5.18
C MET A 229 -8.87 0.88 5.98
N VAL A 230 -8.38 1.73 6.89
CA VAL A 230 -7.18 1.48 7.69
C VAL A 230 -7.56 1.45 9.16
N THR A 231 -7.50 0.27 9.79
CA THR A 231 -7.98 0.07 11.15
C THR A 231 -6.85 -0.41 12.07
N GLY A 232 -6.57 0.37 13.11
CA GLY A 232 -5.63 0.00 14.17
C GLY A 232 -6.18 -1.09 15.08
N ARG A 233 -5.38 -1.49 16.07
CA ARG A 233 -5.76 -2.53 17.06
C ARG A 233 -6.60 -1.98 18.23
N GLY A 234 -7.03 -0.73 18.20
CA GLY A 234 -7.69 -0.05 19.31
C GLY A 234 -6.67 0.43 20.36
N ALA A 235 -7.11 0.51 21.62
CA ALA A 235 -6.25 0.98 22.70
C ALA A 235 -5.09 0.00 22.94
N THR A 236 -3.86 0.49 22.75
CA THR A 236 -2.62 -0.23 23.02
C THR A 236 -1.94 0.36 24.27
N GLY A 237 -1.07 -0.40 24.91
CA GLY A 237 -0.48 -0.08 26.21
C GLY A 237 1.04 -0.07 26.23
N LEU A 238 1.57 -0.03 27.45
CA LEU A 238 3.01 -0.07 27.69
C LEU A 238 3.61 -1.36 27.09
N GLY A 239 4.65 -1.19 26.28
CA GLY A 239 5.31 -2.28 25.57
C GLY A 239 4.82 -2.48 24.14
N ASP A 240 3.66 -1.91 23.79
CA ASP A 240 3.20 -1.82 22.40
C ASP A 240 3.87 -0.66 21.65
N ALA A 241 3.78 -0.68 20.34
CA ALA A 241 4.06 0.50 19.52
C ALA A 241 2.84 1.43 19.52
N ALA A 242 3.04 2.73 19.68
CA ALA A 242 2.03 3.72 19.33
C ALA A 242 1.77 3.64 17.82
N GLN A 243 0.58 3.16 17.44
CA GLN A 243 0.23 2.86 16.05
C GLN A 243 -0.10 4.12 15.26
N ASN A 244 0.15 4.09 13.94
CA ASN A 244 -0.40 5.08 13.03
C ASN A 244 -1.13 4.38 11.87
N GLY A 245 -2.21 4.97 11.41
CA GLY A 245 -2.94 4.45 10.24
C GLY A 245 -2.11 4.64 8.98
N VAL A 246 -1.89 5.88 8.59
CA VAL A 246 -1.04 6.24 7.45
C VAL A 246 0.11 7.11 7.91
N GLN A 247 1.32 6.79 7.49
CA GLN A 247 2.51 7.63 7.69
C GLN A 247 3.09 8.08 6.36
N ILE A 248 3.27 9.39 6.20
CA ILE A 248 4.11 9.99 5.17
C ILE A 248 5.32 10.58 5.89
N GLY A 249 6.52 10.02 5.63
CA GLY A 249 7.65 10.33 6.49
C GLY A 249 8.99 10.46 5.79
N PHE A 250 9.96 11.00 6.52
CA PHE A 250 11.38 11.06 6.15
C PHE A 250 11.67 11.64 4.75
N GLY A 251 10.92 12.68 4.36
CA GLY A 251 11.08 13.31 3.05
C GLY A 251 10.16 12.77 1.95
N ALA A 252 9.41 11.71 2.20
CA ALA A 252 8.37 11.24 1.29
C ALA A 252 7.25 12.27 1.11
N ARG A 253 6.49 12.11 0.04
CA ARG A 253 5.32 12.94 -0.31
C ARG A 253 4.12 12.04 -0.57
N GLY A 254 2.92 12.57 -0.39
CA GLY A 254 1.72 11.80 -0.68
C GLY A 254 0.44 12.62 -0.67
N LEU A 255 -0.55 12.09 -1.37
CA LEU A 255 -1.95 12.53 -1.32
C LEU A 255 -2.73 11.48 -0.54
N VAL A 256 -3.39 11.87 0.55
CA VAL A 256 -4.19 10.96 1.38
C VAL A 256 -5.63 11.46 1.38
N SER A 257 -6.53 10.79 0.67
CA SER A 257 -7.88 11.32 0.45
C SER A 257 -8.97 10.25 0.47
N GLY A 258 -10.12 10.59 1.05
CA GLY A 258 -11.30 9.73 1.04
C GLY A 258 -11.15 8.39 1.78
N ASN A 259 -10.15 8.26 2.66
CA ASN A 259 -9.95 7.04 3.45
C ASN A 259 -10.79 7.07 4.72
N THR A 260 -11.13 5.90 5.25
CA THR A 260 -11.60 5.71 6.63
C THR A 260 -10.44 5.20 7.48
N ILE A 261 -10.03 5.98 8.48
CA ILE A 261 -8.85 5.68 9.33
C ILE A 261 -9.33 5.65 10.79
N SER A 262 -9.17 4.50 11.45
CA SER A 262 -9.82 4.29 12.74
C SER A 262 -9.00 3.48 13.75
N ALA A 263 -9.36 3.65 15.03
CA ALA A 263 -8.91 2.81 16.14
C ALA A 263 -7.38 2.82 16.37
N HIS A 264 -6.76 4.01 16.29
CA HIS A 264 -5.38 4.23 16.66
C HIS A 264 -5.33 4.95 18.00
N ASP A 265 -5.07 4.22 19.07
CA ASP A 265 -5.05 4.73 20.43
C ASP A 265 -3.88 4.13 21.21
N TYR A 266 -3.14 4.98 21.97
CA TYR A 266 -2.01 4.57 22.79
C TYR A 266 -2.12 5.23 24.15
N THR A 267 -2.36 4.42 25.17
CA THR A 267 -2.68 4.92 26.53
C THR A 267 -1.52 5.51 27.30
N PRO A 268 -0.23 5.10 27.16
CA PRO A 268 0.88 5.78 27.81
C PRO A 268 1.14 7.18 27.26
N PRO A 269 1.48 8.17 28.10
CA PRO A 269 1.58 9.57 27.69
C PRO A 269 2.90 9.96 26.99
N ASP A 270 3.79 9.02 26.74
CA ASP A 270 5.11 9.26 26.16
C ASP A 270 5.13 9.32 24.63
N PHE A 271 4.14 8.72 23.98
CA PHE A 271 3.92 8.77 22.53
C PHE A 271 2.44 8.99 22.23
N VAL A 272 2.16 9.36 20.97
CA VAL A 272 0.79 9.58 20.47
C VAL A 272 0.55 8.67 19.26
N ALA A 273 -0.58 7.96 19.27
CA ALA A 273 -1.05 7.20 18.13
C ALA A 273 -1.86 8.14 17.19
N CYS A 274 -1.59 8.07 15.91
CA CYS A 274 -2.16 8.98 14.94
C CYS A 274 -2.94 8.22 13.85
N GLY A 275 -4.12 8.69 13.50
CA GLY A 275 -4.79 8.23 12.29
C GLY A 275 -3.90 8.49 11.06
N LEU A 276 -3.47 9.73 10.86
CA LEU A 276 -2.53 10.14 9.81
C LEU A 276 -1.34 10.88 10.41
N LEU A 277 -0.13 10.40 10.15
CA LEU A 277 1.11 11.00 10.63
C LEU A 277 1.95 11.56 9.48
N PHE A 278 2.25 12.84 9.53
CA PHE A 278 3.31 13.47 8.73
C PHE A 278 4.57 13.61 9.59
N PHE A 279 5.52 12.70 9.40
CA PHE A 279 6.77 12.70 10.18
C PHE A 279 7.96 13.12 9.32
N ARG A 280 8.43 14.36 9.47
CA ARG A 280 9.49 14.93 8.60
C ARG A 280 9.16 14.76 7.12
N ALA A 281 7.89 14.87 6.76
CA ALA A 281 7.43 14.73 5.38
C ALA A 281 8.07 15.75 4.46
N GLY A 282 8.25 15.42 3.19
CA GLY A 282 8.79 16.30 2.17
C GLY A 282 7.85 17.48 1.91
N GLY A 283 8.41 18.70 1.87
CA GLY A 283 7.62 19.94 1.73
C GLY A 283 6.77 19.98 0.46
N GLY A 284 5.58 20.56 0.57
CA GLY A 284 4.75 21.03 -0.55
C GLY A 284 3.73 20.07 -1.14
N LEU A 285 3.73 18.77 -0.85
CA LEU A 285 2.79 17.80 -1.44
C LEU A 285 2.27 16.71 -0.47
N GLY A 286 2.41 16.87 0.83
CA GLY A 286 1.62 16.05 1.78
C GLY A 286 0.25 16.70 1.93
N ARG A 287 -0.81 16.11 1.37
CA ARG A 287 -2.16 16.64 1.46
C ARG A 287 -3.12 15.58 1.98
N ALA A 288 -3.92 15.98 2.95
CA ALA A 288 -5.04 15.18 3.44
C ALA A 288 -6.35 15.87 3.07
N LYS A 289 -7.28 15.15 2.45
CA LYS A 289 -8.58 15.72 2.09
C LYS A 289 -9.69 14.68 2.17
N GLY A 290 -10.78 15.02 2.84
CA GLY A 290 -12.00 14.21 2.83
C GLY A 290 -11.84 12.81 3.45
N ASN A 291 -10.85 12.62 4.34
CA ASN A 291 -10.73 11.40 5.12
C ASN A 291 -11.72 11.41 6.28
N THR A 292 -12.20 10.24 6.63
CA THR A 292 -13.02 10.02 7.83
C THR A 292 -12.14 9.41 8.92
N PHE A 293 -12.13 10.04 10.09
CA PHE A 293 -11.38 9.57 11.26
C PHE A 293 -12.33 9.12 12.35
N VAL A 294 -12.07 7.96 12.95
CA VAL A 294 -12.96 7.37 13.98
C VAL A 294 -12.14 6.76 15.10
N ALA A 295 -12.35 7.20 16.33
CA ALA A 295 -11.75 6.63 17.52
C ALA A 295 -10.20 6.53 17.45
N ASN A 296 -9.54 7.56 16.92
CA ASN A 296 -8.10 7.72 17.00
C ASN A 296 -7.78 8.61 18.23
N GLU A 297 -6.63 8.40 18.87
CA GLU A 297 -6.15 9.28 19.92
C GLU A 297 -5.91 10.69 19.35
N GLN A 298 -5.28 10.77 18.18
CA GLN A 298 -5.20 11.97 17.38
C GLN A 298 -5.46 11.64 15.92
N ASP A 299 -6.35 12.37 15.27
CA ASP A 299 -6.72 12.13 13.88
C ASP A 299 -5.56 12.40 12.92
N ILE A 300 -4.89 13.55 13.10
CA ILE A 300 -3.78 13.98 12.26
C ILE A 300 -2.65 14.55 13.12
N CYS A 301 -1.46 14.00 12.95
CA CYS A 301 -0.26 14.45 13.62
C CYS A 301 0.77 14.98 12.64
N THR A 302 1.53 15.99 13.09
CA THR A 302 2.75 16.45 12.43
C THR A 302 3.90 16.45 13.41
N ALA A 303 5.00 15.82 13.07
CA ALA A 303 6.19 15.78 13.91
C ALA A 303 7.47 15.95 13.09
N GLY A 304 8.40 16.74 13.63
CA GLY A 304 9.71 16.94 13.03
C GLY A 304 9.68 17.58 11.63
N VAL A 305 8.66 18.37 11.33
CA VAL A 305 8.52 19.09 10.05
C VAL A 305 9.59 20.18 10.00
N GLY A 306 10.43 20.17 8.96
CA GLY A 306 11.45 21.19 8.80
C GLY A 306 10.85 22.58 8.57
N PRO A 307 11.61 23.67 8.79
CA PRO A 307 11.11 25.06 8.71
C PRO A 307 10.60 25.47 7.31
N SER A 308 10.79 24.65 6.30
CA SER A 308 10.30 24.87 4.92
C SER A 308 9.02 24.13 4.58
N SER A 309 8.45 23.34 5.49
CA SER A 309 7.18 22.64 5.23
C SER A 309 6.03 23.59 5.55
N ASN A 310 5.40 24.13 4.53
CA ASN A 310 4.07 24.68 4.69
C ASN A 310 3.17 23.57 5.25
N SER A 311 2.30 23.93 6.18
CA SER A 311 1.34 22.99 6.77
C SER A 311 0.73 22.12 5.66
N PRO A 312 0.77 20.79 5.78
CA PRO A 312 0.18 19.90 4.76
C PRO A 312 -1.35 19.92 4.76
N PHE A 313 -1.96 20.82 5.54
CA PHE A 313 -3.39 20.91 5.76
C PHE A 313 -3.96 22.18 5.13
N ASN A 314 -4.77 22.02 4.12
CA ASN A 314 -5.78 22.94 3.62
C ASN A 314 -7.03 22.13 3.27
#